data_72d232f38ff109968eb3bce0fca809f2
#
_entry.id   72d232f38ff109968eb3bce0fca809f2
#
_cell.length_a   1.000
_cell.length_b   1.000
_cell.length_c   1.000
_cell.angle_alpha   90.00
_cell.angle_beta   90.00
_cell.angle_gamma   90.00
#
_symmetry.space_group_name_H-M   'P 1'
#
loop_
_entity.id
_entity.type
_entity.pdbx_description
1 polymer ?
#
loop_
_entity_poly.entity_id
_entity_poly.type
_entity_poly.pdbx_seq_one_letter_code
_entity_poly.pdbx_strand_id
1 'polypeptide(L)'
;GLLDMTAFAKCRIKGPKAEEFLDYLVANKLPKKIGRINLCHALNTKGGVHSEFTIMKEAENSYYLVSAGANLRLDHDWIQKWMPTDGSVIFEDLTNSTGVLVVAGPKARELMSKVSTDDFSNENFKWLTAKNVNVGYAPVNAMRVNFVGELGWELHHPIEYQNHIFDKLMEAGKDLGIKPFGIRAMNSLRIEKSYKLVGTELS
;
A
#
# COMPACT_ATOMS: atom_id res chain seq x y z
N GLY A 1 8.27 -4.35 -14.49
CA GLY A 1 9.30 -3.81 -13.59
C GLY A 1 9.08 -4.23 -12.15
N LEU A 2 10.14 -4.15 -11.36
CA LEU A 2 10.15 -4.45 -9.92
C LEU A 2 10.73 -3.22 -9.17
N LEU A 3 9.96 -2.70 -8.20
CA LEU A 3 10.34 -1.56 -7.37
C LEU A 3 10.31 -1.96 -5.90
N ASP A 4 11.35 -1.59 -5.15
CA ASP A 4 11.35 -1.67 -3.70
C ASP A 4 10.74 -0.40 -3.10
N MET A 5 9.60 -0.56 -2.41
CA MET A 5 8.90 0.48 -1.67
C MET A 5 8.95 0.26 -0.15
N THR A 6 9.86 -0.57 0.33
CA THR A 6 9.97 -0.91 1.77
C THR A 6 10.14 0.32 2.67
N ALA A 7 10.72 1.41 2.16
CA ALA A 7 10.87 2.67 2.90
C ALA A 7 9.57 3.49 3.08
N PHE A 8 8.45 3.09 2.47
CA PHE A 8 7.16 3.75 2.68
C PHE A 8 6.67 3.52 4.11
N ALA A 9 5.94 4.50 4.66
CA ALA A 9 5.34 4.40 5.97
C ALA A 9 4.18 3.40 5.96
N LYS A 10 4.14 2.52 6.93
CA LYS A 10 3.06 1.55 7.12
C LYS A 10 2.66 1.53 8.58
N CYS A 11 1.37 1.65 8.82
CA CYS A 11 0.84 1.52 10.17
C CYS A 11 -0.50 0.78 10.19
N ARG A 12 -0.90 0.32 11.34
CA ARG A 12 -2.22 -0.27 11.58
C ARG A 12 -2.94 0.55 12.63
N ILE A 13 -4.20 0.86 12.34
CA ILE A 13 -5.15 1.47 13.27
C ILE A 13 -6.21 0.42 13.59
N LYS A 14 -6.31 0.02 14.86
CA LYS A 14 -7.25 -1.01 15.29
C LYS A 14 -7.95 -0.66 16.60
N GLY A 15 -9.07 -1.32 16.86
CA GLY A 15 -9.85 -1.14 18.09
C GLY A 15 -11.31 -0.79 17.82
N PRO A 16 -12.16 -0.84 18.84
CA PRO A 16 -13.61 -0.70 18.68
C PRO A 16 -14.05 0.64 18.05
N LYS A 17 -13.25 1.70 18.17
CA LYS A 17 -13.49 3.01 17.55
C LYS A 17 -12.58 3.32 16.37
N ALA A 18 -11.88 2.34 15.80
CA ALA A 18 -10.94 2.58 14.69
C ALA A 18 -11.64 3.16 13.45
N GLU A 19 -12.84 2.68 13.09
CA GLU A 19 -13.61 3.21 11.96
C GLU A 19 -14.06 4.64 12.21
N GLU A 20 -14.64 4.93 13.37
CA GLU A 20 -15.09 6.27 13.75
C GLU A 20 -13.93 7.27 13.75
N PHE A 21 -12.81 6.89 14.32
CA PHE A 21 -11.60 7.71 14.36
C PHE A 21 -11.06 8.00 12.96
N LEU A 22 -10.93 6.99 12.09
CA LEU A 22 -10.44 7.21 10.73
C LEU A 22 -11.42 8.01 9.87
N ASP A 23 -12.74 7.83 10.04
CA ASP A 23 -13.77 8.62 9.34
C ASP A 23 -13.71 10.11 9.75
N TYR A 24 -13.34 10.39 11.00
CA TYR A 24 -13.05 11.75 11.46
C TYR A 24 -11.73 12.30 10.88
N LEU A 25 -10.69 11.46 10.79
CA LEU A 25 -9.34 11.88 10.40
C LEU A 25 -9.21 12.21 8.91
N VAL A 26 -9.96 11.53 8.03
CA VAL A 26 -9.83 11.66 6.58
C VAL A 26 -11.10 12.18 5.91
N ALA A 27 -10.93 12.93 4.84
CA ALA A 27 -12.03 13.56 4.10
C ALA A 27 -12.74 12.62 3.12
N ASN A 28 -12.17 11.48 2.76
CA ASN A 28 -12.77 10.51 1.84
C ASN A 28 -13.46 9.37 2.59
N LYS A 29 -14.36 8.66 1.89
CA LYS A 29 -15.03 7.48 2.45
C LYS A 29 -14.04 6.36 2.73
N LEU A 30 -14.14 5.77 3.91
CA LEU A 30 -13.37 4.58 4.27
C LEU A 30 -13.82 3.34 3.48
N PRO A 31 -12.91 2.37 3.26
CA PRO A 31 -13.30 1.08 2.70
C PRO A 31 -14.19 0.32 3.69
N LYS A 32 -15.36 -0.16 3.22
CA LYS A 32 -16.36 -0.83 4.07
C LYS A 32 -16.22 -2.35 4.11
N LYS A 33 -15.66 -2.96 3.05
CA LYS A 33 -15.49 -4.43 2.97
C LYS A 33 -14.04 -4.80 3.27
N ILE A 34 -13.84 -5.89 4.00
CA ILE A 34 -12.51 -6.46 4.24
C ILE A 34 -11.81 -6.72 2.90
N GLY A 35 -10.53 -6.36 2.80
CA GLY A 35 -9.73 -6.41 1.59
C GLY A 35 -10.00 -5.27 0.60
N ARG A 36 -10.96 -4.35 0.86
CA ARG A 36 -11.15 -3.17 0.01
C ARG A 36 -10.15 -2.08 0.36
N ILE A 37 -9.71 -1.34 -0.67
CA ILE A 37 -8.73 -0.26 -0.57
C ILE A 37 -9.37 1.04 -1.04
N ASN A 38 -9.13 2.14 -0.32
CA ASN A 38 -9.45 3.49 -0.78
C ASN A 38 -8.24 4.41 -0.57
N LEU A 39 -8.09 5.39 -1.47
CA LEU A 39 -7.16 6.50 -1.28
C LEU A 39 -7.88 7.60 -0.51
N CYS A 40 -7.30 8.05 0.60
CA CYS A 40 -7.90 9.01 1.51
C CYS A 40 -6.91 10.13 1.84
N HIS A 41 -7.42 11.36 1.99
CA HIS A 41 -6.61 12.52 2.38
C HIS A 41 -7.04 13.01 3.76
N ALA A 42 -6.08 13.26 4.64
CA ALA A 42 -6.30 14.09 5.81
C ALA A 42 -6.16 15.56 5.42
N LEU A 43 -7.04 16.40 5.95
CA LEU A 43 -7.04 17.82 5.67
C LEU A 43 -6.63 18.61 6.93
N ASN A 44 -5.90 19.70 6.72
CA ASN A 44 -5.64 20.66 7.78
C ASN A 44 -6.88 21.55 8.04
N THR A 45 -6.83 22.38 9.10
CA THR A 45 -7.97 23.23 9.50
C THR A 45 -8.36 24.31 8.48
N LYS A 46 -7.55 24.52 7.45
CA LYS A 46 -7.79 25.46 6.35
C LYS A 46 -8.30 24.76 5.09
N GLY A 47 -8.49 23.43 5.13
CA GLY A 47 -8.94 22.60 4.01
C GLY A 47 -7.84 22.18 3.04
N GLY A 48 -6.59 22.53 3.28
CA GLY A 48 -5.44 22.02 2.50
C GLY A 48 -5.13 20.55 2.82
N VAL A 49 -4.54 19.85 1.87
CA VAL A 49 -4.14 18.45 2.05
C VAL A 49 -2.94 18.39 2.98
N HIS A 50 -3.09 17.67 4.10
CA HIS A 50 -2.03 17.43 5.07
C HIS A 50 -1.28 16.12 4.79
N SER A 51 -2.03 15.04 4.59
CA SER A 51 -1.50 13.69 4.39
C SER A 51 -2.34 12.91 3.40
N GLU A 52 -1.72 11.92 2.75
CA GLU A 52 -2.39 10.97 1.87
C GLU A 52 -2.13 9.56 2.34
N PHE A 53 -3.20 8.78 2.47
CA PHE A 53 -3.16 7.40 2.92
C PHE A 53 -3.85 6.48 1.92
N THR A 54 -3.15 5.42 1.52
CA THR A 54 -3.80 4.22 0.99
C THR A 54 -4.32 3.42 2.17
N ILE A 55 -5.64 3.32 2.33
CA ILE A 55 -6.28 2.65 3.47
C ILE A 55 -6.94 1.37 3.00
N MET A 56 -6.56 0.24 3.59
CA MET A 56 -7.18 -1.07 3.41
C MET A 56 -7.93 -1.47 4.69
N LYS A 57 -9.18 -1.93 4.55
CA LYS A 57 -9.87 -2.60 5.67
C LYS A 57 -9.33 -4.01 5.82
N GLU A 58 -8.56 -4.25 6.87
CA GLU A 58 -7.87 -5.52 7.12
C GLU A 58 -8.77 -6.53 7.84
N ALA A 59 -9.56 -6.03 8.80
CA ALA A 59 -10.57 -6.78 9.56
C ALA A 59 -11.69 -5.83 9.99
N GLU A 60 -12.67 -6.31 10.74
CA GLU A 60 -13.84 -5.52 11.14
C GLU A 60 -13.44 -4.21 11.85
N ASN A 61 -12.52 -4.28 12.80
CA ASN A 61 -12.04 -3.13 13.58
C ASN A 61 -10.54 -2.88 13.34
N SER A 62 -10.04 -3.14 12.14
CA SER A 62 -8.62 -3.01 11.81
C SER A 62 -8.43 -2.48 10.39
N TYR A 63 -7.59 -1.45 10.27
CA TYR A 63 -7.25 -0.79 9.03
C TYR A 63 -5.73 -0.72 8.87
N TYR A 64 -5.24 -1.11 7.70
CA TYR A 64 -3.85 -0.99 7.32
C TYR A 64 -3.67 0.25 6.43
N LEU A 65 -2.74 1.12 6.81
CA LEU A 65 -2.47 2.38 6.15
C LEU A 65 -1.07 2.40 5.56
N VAL A 66 -0.96 2.92 4.34
CA VAL A 66 0.34 3.15 3.68
C VAL A 66 0.41 4.62 3.28
N SER A 67 1.55 5.25 3.51
CA SER A 67 1.82 6.64 3.07
C SER A 67 3.27 6.82 2.63
N ALA A 68 3.60 8.01 2.10
CA ALA A 68 4.94 8.32 1.61
C ALA A 68 5.97 8.28 2.76
N GLY A 69 7.06 7.54 2.58
CA GLY A 69 8.11 7.41 3.60
C GLY A 69 8.74 8.75 4.02
N ALA A 70 8.81 9.72 3.10
CA ALA A 70 9.30 11.07 3.42
C ALA A 70 8.42 11.79 4.46
N ASN A 71 7.15 11.43 4.57
CA ASN A 71 6.17 12.03 5.47
C ASN A 71 5.91 11.18 6.71
N LEU A 72 6.64 10.08 6.91
CA LEU A 72 6.43 9.12 8.01
C LEU A 72 6.15 9.81 9.36
N ARG A 73 7.06 10.67 9.79
CA ARG A 73 6.94 11.35 11.08
C ARG A 73 5.76 12.32 11.11
N LEU A 74 5.57 13.09 10.06
CA LEU A 74 4.47 14.04 9.92
C LEU A 74 3.11 13.32 10.02
N ASP A 75 2.98 12.20 9.31
CA ASP A 75 1.75 11.41 9.27
C ASP A 75 1.47 10.74 10.62
N HIS A 76 2.50 10.17 11.26
CA HIS A 76 2.37 9.56 12.59
C HIS A 76 2.00 10.59 13.66
N ASP A 77 2.67 11.75 13.66
CA ASP A 77 2.37 12.85 14.60
C ASP A 77 0.93 13.35 14.41
N TRP A 78 0.45 13.43 13.15
CA TRP A 78 -0.91 13.84 12.85
C TRP A 78 -1.95 12.82 13.32
N ILE A 79 -1.73 11.53 13.07
CA ILE A 79 -2.60 10.45 13.56
C ILE A 79 -2.67 10.49 15.09
N GLN A 80 -1.52 10.51 15.77
CA GLN A 80 -1.44 10.49 17.23
C GLN A 80 -2.07 11.72 17.87
N LYS A 81 -1.95 12.89 17.26
CA LYS A 81 -2.55 14.14 17.72
C LYS A 81 -4.07 14.04 17.89
N TRP A 82 -4.74 13.33 17.01
CA TRP A 82 -6.20 13.24 16.99
C TRP A 82 -6.73 11.91 17.53
N MET A 83 -5.84 11.00 17.89
CA MET A 83 -6.22 9.69 18.40
C MET A 83 -6.86 9.80 19.80
N PRO A 84 -7.98 9.09 20.07
CA PRO A 84 -8.56 9.01 21.40
C PRO A 84 -7.56 8.48 22.44
N THR A 85 -7.62 9.05 23.66
CA THR A 85 -6.73 8.64 24.76
C THR A 85 -7.35 7.58 25.67
N ASP A 86 -8.58 7.14 25.39
CA ASP A 86 -9.35 6.19 26.18
C ASP A 86 -9.01 4.70 25.92
N GLY A 87 -8.02 4.44 25.06
CA GLY A 87 -7.60 3.08 24.68
C GLY A 87 -8.53 2.40 23.65
N SER A 88 -9.55 3.10 23.16
CA SER A 88 -10.48 2.56 22.15
C SER A 88 -9.90 2.44 20.75
N VAL A 89 -8.76 3.11 20.50
CA VAL A 89 -8.00 3.06 19.25
C VAL A 89 -6.52 2.78 19.58
N ILE A 90 -5.92 1.86 18.85
CA ILE A 90 -4.53 1.46 18.98
C ILE A 90 -3.81 1.75 17.67
N PHE A 91 -2.67 2.41 17.74
CA PHE A 91 -1.75 2.65 16.63
C PHE A 91 -0.57 1.68 16.71
N GLU A 92 -0.27 1.00 15.61
CA GLU A 92 0.91 0.13 15.48
C GLU A 92 1.75 0.61 14.29
N ASP A 93 3.01 0.98 14.54
CA ASP A 93 3.98 1.26 13.48
C ASP A 93 4.52 -0.07 12.92
N LEU A 94 4.28 -0.32 11.64
CA LEU A 94 4.71 -1.52 10.92
C LEU A 94 5.81 -1.21 9.88
N THR A 95 6.32 0.01 9.85
CA THR A 95 7.23 0.49 8.81
C THR A 95 8.46 -0.38 8.67
N ASN A 96 9.09 -0.76 9.76
CA ASN A 96 10.33 -1.53 9.75
C ASN A 96 10.13 -3.05 9.75
N SER A 97 8.93 -3.53 10.06
CA SER A 97 8.62 -4.97 10.10
C SER A 97 8.01 -5.50 8.81
N THR A 98 7.62 -4.59 7.89
CA THR A 98 6.91 -4.94 6.65
C THR A 98 7.70 -4.47 5.43
N GLY A 99 8.14 -5.42 4.61
CA GLY A 99 8.69 -5.17 3.29
C GLY A 99 7.59 -4.92 2.26
N VAL A 100 7.90 -4.14 1.22
CA VAL A 100 6.99 -3.88 0.10
C VAL A 100 7.74 -3.94 -1.21
N LEU A 101 7.40 -4.91 -2.06
CA LEU A 101 7.86 -4.99 -3.44
C LEU A 101 6.70 -4.72 -4.40
N VAL A 102 6.92 -3.87 -5.39
CA VAL A 102 5.91 -3.54 -6.40
C VAL A 102 6.25 -4.22 -7.70
N VAL A 103 5.36 -5.09 -8.17
CA VAL A 103 5.39 -5.65 -9.52
C VAL A 103 4.46 -4.81 -10.40
N ALA A 104 4.99 -4.15 -11.43
CA ALA A 104 4.20 -3.30 -12.31
C ALA A 104 4.59 -3.44 -13.78
N GLY A 105 3.60 -3.39 -14.66
CA GLY A 105 3.75 -3.46 -16.11
C GLY A 105 2.76 -4.42 -16.77
N PRO A 106 2.69 -4.43 -18.10
CA PRO A 106 1.69 -5.21 -18.85
C PRO A 106 1.80 -6.73 -18.62
N LYS A 107 2.98 -7.25 -18.28
CA LYS A 107 3.22 -8.66 -17.97
C LYS A 107 3.20 -9.00 -16.48
N ALA A 108 2.77 -8.06 -15.63
CA ALA A 108 2.77 -8.27 -14.16
C ALA A 108 1.92 -9.48 -13.75
N ARG A 109 0.75 -9.68 -14.37
CA ARG A 109 -0.11 -10.84 -14.09
C ARG A 109 0.54 -12.16 -14.46
N GLU A 110 1.15 -12.22 -15.65
CA GLU A 110 1.88 -13.40 -16.09
C GLU A 110 3.01 -13.77 -15.13
N LEU A 111 3.75 -12.77 -14.65
CA LEU A 111 4.78 -12.97 -13.64
C LEU A 111 4.20 -13.51 -12.34
N MET A 112 3.12 -12.90 -11.82
CA MET A 112 2.49 -13.37 -10.58
C MET A 112 1.99 -14.80 -10.67
N SER A 113 1.47 -15.22 -11.82
CA SER A 113 1.04 -16.61 -12.07
C SER A 113 2.20 -17.62 -12.10
N LYS A 114 3.46 -17.18 -12.29
CA LYS A 114 4.64 -18.06 -12.22
C LYS A 114 5.15 -18.27 -10.78
N VAL A 115 4.86 -17.35 -9.88
CA VAL A 115 5.42 -17.36 -8.51
C VAL A 115 4.37 -17.65 -7.43
N SER A 116 3.10 -17.68 -7.79
CA SER A 116 1.97 -17.96 -6.89
C SER A 116 0.96 -18.88 -7.56
N THR A 117 0.32 -19.72 -6.77
CA THR A 117 -0.81 -20.57 -7.20
C THR A 117 -2.16 -19.85 -7.10
N ASP A 118 -2.17 -18.65 -6.54
CA ASP A 118 -3.37 -17.84 -6.38
C ASP A 118 -3.83 -17.23 -7.71
N ASP A 119 -5.11 -16.96 -7.83
CA ASP A 119 -5.71 -16.40 -9.05
C ASP A 119 -5.61 -14.86 -9.05
N PHE A 120 -4.81 -14.34 -9.98
CA PHE A 120 -4.61 -12.92 -10.25
C PHE A 120 -5.46 -12.38 -11.41
N SER A 121 -6.48 -13.12 -11.88
CA SER A 121 -7.42 -12.66 -12.91
C SER A 121 -8.20 -11.41 -12.47
N ASN A 122 -8.79 -10.70 -13.43
CA ASN A 122 -9.64 -9.53 -13.13
C ASN A 122 -10.90 -9.90 -12.37
N GLU A 123 -11.42 -11.10 -12.62
CA GLU A 123 -12.64 -11.65 -12.02
C GLU A 123 -12.44 -11.89 -10.53
N ASN A 124 -11.31 -12.47 -10.18
CA ASN A 124 -11.00 -12.90 -8.82
C ASN A 124 -10.13 -11.93 -8.03
N PHE A 125 -9.38 -11.05 -8.68
CA PHE A 125 -8.58 -10.03 -8.02
C PHE A 125 -8.90 -8.63 -8.58
N LYS A 126 -9.95 -8.01 -8.09
CA LYS A 126 -10.45 -6.72 -8.57
C LYS A 126 -9.52 -5.57 -8.22
N TRP A 127 -9.53 -4.51 -9.02
CA TRP A 127 -8.80 -3.29 -8.73
C TRP A 127 -9.23 -2.66 -7.38
N LEU A 128 -8.27 -2.09 -6.65
CA LEU A 128 -8.41 -1.57 -5.28
C LEU A 128 -8.95 -2.63 -4.31
N THR A 129 -8.41 -3.84 -4.42
CA THR A 129 -8.60 -4.89 -3.42
C THR A 129 -7.26 -5.47 -3.00
N ALA A 130 -7.24 -6.09 -1.83
CA ALA A 130 -6.13 -6.85 -1.30
C ALA A 130 -6.53 -8.29 -1.02
N LYS A 131 -5.57 -9.20 -1.13
CA LYS A 131 -5.72 -10.62 -0.78
C LYS A 131 -4.44 -11.13 -0.14
N ASN A 132 -4.60 -12.03 0.81
CA ASN A 132 -3.51 -12.84 1.30
C ASN A 132 -3.22 -13.94 0.28
N VAL A 133 -2.00 -13.98 -0.20
CA VAL A 133 -1.49 -14.93 -1.20
C VAL A 133 -0.14 -15.46 -0.75
N ASN A 134 0.41 -16.47 -1.44
CA ASN A 134 1.78 -16.88 -1.23
C ASN A 134 2.62 -16.59 -2.48
N VAL A 135 3.84 -16.08 -2.27
CA VAL A 135 4.89 -16.00 -3.30
C VAL A 135 5.99 -16.98 -2.93
N GLY A 136 6.05 -18.11 -3.65
CA GLY A 136 6.80 -19.28 -3.18
C GLY A 136 6.23 -19.73 -1.82
N TYR A 137 7.08 -19.74 -0.78
CA TYR A 137 6.66 -20.06 0.60
C TYR A 137 6.36 -18.82 1.47
N ALA A 138 6.57 -17.63 0.93
CA ALA A 138 6.39 -16.39 1.69
C ALA A 138 4.92 -15.94 1.73
N PRO A 139 4.34 -15.67 2.91
CA PRO A 139 3.02 -15.06 3.02
C PRO A 139 3.08 -13.60 2.60
N VAL A 140 2.13 -13.18 1.77
CA VAL A 140 2.07 -11.83 1.19
C VAL A 140 0.64 -11.31 1.25
N ASN A 141 0.44 -10.11 1.73
CA ASN A 141 -0.77 -9.35 1.47
C ASN A 141 -0.57 -8.58 0.16
N ALA A 142 -1.12 -9.10 -0.94
CA ALA A 142 -1.03 -8.46 -2.24
C ALA A 142 -2.14 -7.42 -2.39
N MET A 143 -1.76 -6.17 -2.62
CA MET A 143 -2.68 -5.05 -2.84
C MET A 143 -2.68 -4.69 -4.32
N ARG A 144 -3.84 -4.80 -5.01
CA ARG A 144 -3.93 -4.42 -6.43
C ARG A 144 -4.07 -2.90 -6.56
N VAL A 145 -2.98 -2.24 -6.30
CA VAL A 145 -2.76 -0.80 -6.40
C VAL A 145 -1.30 -0.55 -6.74
N ASN A 146 -0.98 0.56 -7.36
CA ASN A 146 0.38 1.08 -7.50
C ASN A 146 0.34 2.54 -7.95
N PHE A 147 1.47 3.22 -7.86
CA PHE A 147 1.60 4.63 -8.20
C PHE A 147 2.23 4.87 -9.60
N VAL A 148 2.43 3.83 -10.41
CA VAL A 148 2.99 3.96 -11.76
C VAL A 148 1.94 3.96 -12.87
N GLY A 149 0.68 3.65 -12.53
CA GLY A 149 -0.44 3.66 -13.49
C GLY A 149 -0.47 2.49 -14.48
N GLU A 150 0.24 1.42 -14.18
CA GLU A 150 0.25 0.17 -14.94
C GLU A 150 -0.51 -0.93 -14.20
N LEU A 151 -0.74 -2.07 -14.87
CA LEU A 151 -1.18 -3.28 -14.18
C LEU A 151 -0.12 -3.69 -13.16
N GLY A 152 -0.52 -3.95 -11.92
CA GLY A 152 0.45 -4.36 -10.90
C GLY A 152 -0.14 -4.55 -9.52
N TRP A 153 0.74 -4.99 -8.63
CA TRP A 153 0.46 -5.24 -7.23
C TRP A 153 1.59 -4.76 -6.34
N GLU A 154 1.24 -4.18 -5.20
CA GLU A 154 2.13 -4.01 -4.07
C GLU A 154 2.09 -5.27 -3.22
N LEU A 155 3.23 -5.89 -3.00
CA LEU A 155 3.39 -7.13 -2.27
C LEU A 155 3.92 -6.81 -0.87
N HIS A 156 3.01 -6.68 0.10
CA HIS A 156 3.34 -6.41 1.50
C HIS A 156 3.59 -7.72 2.23
N HIS A 157 4.74 -7.84 2.91
CA HIS A 157 5.17 -9.10 3.52
C HIS A 157 6.02 -8.85 4.77
N PRO A 158 6.15 -9.81 5.68
CA PRO A 158 7.12 -9.71 6.76
C PRO A 158 8.53 -9.51 6.19
N ILE A 159 9.28 -8.58 6.77
CA ILE A 159 10.55 -8.09 6.20
C ILE A 159 11.59 -9.20 5.97
N GLU A 160 11.56 -10.27 6.77
CA GLU A 160 12.44 -11.42 6.64
C GLU A 160 12.30 -12.18 5.31
N TYR A 161 11.19 -12.01 4.59
CA TYR A 161 10.98 -12.64 3.27
C TYR A 161 11.41 -11.75 2.10
N GLN A 162 11.89 -10.52 2.34
CA GLN A 162 12.23 -9.55 1.30
C GLN A 162 13.13 -10.13 0.20
N ASN A 163 14.27 -10.71 0.59
CA ASN A 163 15.23 -11.26 -0.37
C ASN A 163 14.65 -12.46 -1.13
N HIS A 164 13.95 -13.36 -0.41
CA HIS A 164 13.31 -14.52 -1.05
C HIS A 164 12.31 -14.10 -2.14
N ILE A 165 11.41 -13.14 -1.83
CA ILE A 165 10.40 -12.67 -2.78
C ILE A 165 11.07 -11.94 -3.95
N PHE A 166 12.06 -11.09 -3.68
CA PHE A 166 12.81 -10.37 -4.71
C PHE A 166 13.47 -11.35 -5.69
N ASP A 167 14.22 -12.34 -5.19
CA ASP A 167 14.93 -13.32 -6.01
C ASP A 167 13.96 -14.17 -6.83
N LYS A 168 12.85 -14.62 -6.22
CA LYS A 168 11.79 -15.37 -6.92
C LYS A 168 11.18 -14.57 -8.07
N LEU A 169 10.86 -13.31 -7.86
CA LEU A 169 10.30 -12.44 -8.91
C LEU A 169 11.31 -12.18 -10.03
N MET A 170 12.57 -11.90 -9.68
CA MET A 170 13.63 -11.66 -10.66
C MET A 170 13.93 -12.89 -11.49
N GLU A 171 13.97 -14.07 -10.88
CA GLU A 171 14.19 -15.34 -11.57
C GLU A 171 13.04 -15.67 -12.54
N ALA A 172 11.80 -15.66 -12.03
CA ALA A 172 10.61 -15.99 -12.82
C ALA A 172 10.30 -14.96 -13.92
N GLY A 173 10.80 -13.74 -13.78
CA GLY A 173 10.59 -12.66 -14.73
C GLY A 173 11.66 -12.51 -15.80
N LYS A 174 12.73 -13.34 -15.82
CA LYS A 174 13.84 -13.20 -16.78
C LYS A 174 13.37 -13.22 -18.24
N ASP A 175 12.57 -14.19 -18.60
CA ASP A 175 11.98 -14.35 -19.95
C ASP A 175 10.89 -13.31 -20.27
N LEU A 176 10.33 -12.65 -19.23
CA LEU A 176 9.37 -11.55 -19.38
C LEU A 176 10.06 -10.19 -19.50
N GLY A 177 11.38 -10.14 -19.37
CA GLY A 177 12.18 -8.92 -19.43
C GLY A 177 12.03 -8.04 -18.18
N ILE A 178 11.86 -8.64 -16.98
CA ILE A 178 11.79 -7.89 -15.73
C ILE A 178 13.07 -7.09 -15.50
N LYS A 179 12.88 -5.87 -14.99
CA LYS A 179 14.00 -5.00 -14.57
C LYS A 179 13.63 -4.29 -13.28
N PRO A 180 14.58 -4.13 -12.35
CA PRO A 180 14.38 -3.24 -11.22
C PRO A 180 14.33 -1.80 -11.69
N PHE A 181 13.51 -0.97 -11.03
CA PHE A 181 13.45 0.47 -11.25
C PHE A 181 13.32 1.20 -9.91
N GLY A 182 13.70 2.46 -9.86
CA GLY A 182 13.73 3.24 -8.63
C GLY A 182 12.64 4.31 -8.56
N ILE A 183 12.62 5.02 -7.44
CA ILE A 183 11.63 6.06 -7.10
C ILE A 183 11.59 7.19 -8.15
N ARG A 184 12.71 7.51 -8.79
CA ARG A 184 12.75 8.55 -9.84
C ARG A 184 11.99 8.13 -11.09
N ALA A 185 12.15 6.87 -11.51
CA ALA A 185 11.39 6.32 -12.62
C ALA A 185 9.89 6.22 -12.26
N MET A 186 9.56 5.80 -11.03
CA MET A 186 8.17 5.82 -10.52
C MET A 186 7.57 7.22 -10.62
N ASN A 187 8.32 8.27 -10.24
CA ASN A 187 7.84 9.65 -10.32
C ASN A 187 7.56 10.09 -11.78
N SER A 188 8.39 9.68 -12.74
CA SER A 188 8.11 9.95 -14.16
C SER A 188 6.85 9.22 -14.65
N LEU A 189 6.71 7.95 -14.31
CA LEU A 189 5.57 7.11 -14.72
C LEU A 189 4.24 7.62 -14.12
N ARG A 190 4.21 8.03 -12.84
CA ARG A 190 3.01 8.59 -12.22
C ARG A 190 2.53 9.86 -12.91
N ILE A 191 3.47 10.71 -13.38
CA ILE A 191 3.16 11.96 -14.08
C ILE A 191 2.49 11.68 -15.43
N GLU A 192 2.93 10.65 -16.16
CA GLU A 192 2.28 10.21 -17.41
C GLU A 192 0.80 9.86 -17.23
N LYS A 193 0.41 9.44 -16.02
CA LYS A 193 -0.99 9.15 -15.63
C LYS A 193 -1.68 10.32 -14.91
N SER A 194 -0.99 11.45 -14.78
CA SER A 194 -1.49 12.62 -14.04
C SER A 194 -1.80 12.32 -12.56
N TYR A 195 -1.14 11.33 -11.97
CA TYR A 195 -1.24 11.06 -10.54
C TYR A 195 -0.51 12.15 -9.76
N LYS A 196 -1.24 12.78 -8.85
CA LYS A 196 -0.75 13.90 -8.05
C LYS A 196 -0.04 13.41 -6.79
N LEU A 197 0.97 14.15 -6.35
CA LEU A 197 1.73 13.86 -5.14
C LEU A 197 1.50 14.96 -4.10
N VAL A 198 1.24 14.57 -2.87
CA VAL A 198 1.13 15.49 -1.74
C VAL A 198 2.48 16.18 -1.48
N GLY A 199 2.44 17.49 -1.28
CA GLY A 199 3.64 18.33 -1.14
C GLY A 199 4.25 18.78 -2.45
N THR A 200 3.71 18.36 -3.61
CA THR A 200 4.12 18.79 -4.94
C THR A 200 2.95 19.42 -5.67
N GLU A 201 1.96 18.64 -6.11
CA GLU A 201 0.77 19.15 -6.80
C GLU A 201 -0.44 19.32 -5.87
N LEU A 202 -0.42 18.68 -4.70
CA LEU A 202 -1.45 18.78 -3.67
C LEU A 202 -0.89 19.41 -2.40
N SER A 203 -1.55 20.46 -1.89
CA SER A 203 -1.18 21.20 -0.67
C SER A 203 -2.42 21.72 0.07
#